data_8e60b40587f1fcdaeac19a4b648c6a5c
#
_entry.id   8e60b40587f1fcdaeac19a4b648c6a5c
#
_cell.length_a   1.000
_cell.length_b   1.000
_cell.length_c   1.000
_cell.angle_alpha   90.00
_cell.angle_beta   90.00
_cell.angle_gamma   90.00
#
_symmetry.space_group_name_H-M   'P 1'
#
loop_
_entity.id
_entity.type
_entity.pdbx_description
1 polymer ?
#
loop_
_entity_poly.entity_id
_entity_poly.type
_entity_poly.pdbx_seq_one_letter_code
_entity_poly.pdbx_strand_id
1 'polypeptide(L)'
;QGGQRDTAGLELVRYAQEGHRYMPILFQSKNIELKEDAEALGVRFLHKEDTQLYRRIEEFMVDEMNFGDFVFRMPDGSEVTRASNLEEFMHGLESVPIDSIEYHAGRNQFSHWLRTRSEFSLAAGMRPKKIGDFDTTEGIRKYLADSVRSHIVQVRMRTIGDYDAKREGAGFQRIGRGSL
;
A
#
# COMPACT_ATOMS: atom_id res chain seq x y z
N GLN A 1 -14.32 28.89 26.30
CA GLN A 1 -15.14 27.78 25.74
C GLN A 1 -14.48 27.10 24.49
N GLY A 2 -13.20 27.25 24.25
CA GLY A 2 -12.47 26.68 23.08
C GLY A 2 -11.76 25.34 23.32
N GLY A 3 -11.51 24.95 24.58
CA GLY A 3 -10.62 23.82 24.89
C GLY A 3 -11.19 22.42 24.61
N GLN A 4 -12.50 22.25 24.54
CA GLN A 4 -13.11 20.93 24.44
C GLN A 4 -13.27 20.43 22.97
N ARG A 5 -13.12 21.32 21.98
CA ARG A 5 -13.18 20.93 20.54
C ARG A 5 -11.83 20.54 19.97
N ASP A 6 -10.74 21.02 20.53
CA ASP A 6 -9.38 20.76 20.01
C ASP A 6 -8.90 19.32 20.33
N THR A 7 -9.33 18.74 21.46
CA THR A 7 -8.97 17.37 21.87
C THR A 7 -9.76 16.28 21.12
N ALA A 8 -10.92 16.59 20.58
CA ALA A 8 -11.77 15.62 19.87
C ALA A 8 -11.04 14.96 18.66
N GLY A 9 -10.17 15.70 17.98
CA GLY A 9 -9.35 15.17 16.90
C GLY A 9 -8.34 14.10 17.38
N LEU A 10 -7.71 14.32 18.53
CA LEU A 10 -6.77 13.36 19.11
C LEU A 10 -7.49 12.11 19.67
N GLU A 11 -8.70 12.26 20.19
CA GLU A 11 -9.54 11.13 20.60
C GLU A 11 -9.93 10.27 19.40
N LEU A 12 -10.28 10.91 18.28
CA LEU A 12 -10.58 10.21 17.02
C LEU A 12 -9.34 9.44 16.51
N VAL A 13 -8.14 10.01 16.62
CA VAL A 13 -6.88 9.32 16.28
C VAL A 13 -6.72 8.06 17.12
N ARG A 14 -6.88 8.15 18.45
CA ARG A 14 -6.78 6.98 19.34
C ARG A 14 -7.78 5.90 18.97
N TYR A 15 -9.04 6.28 18.76
CA TYR A 15 -10.09 5.35 18.35
C TYR A 15 -9.78 4.66 17.01
N ALA A 16 -9.26 5.42 16.02
CA ALA A 16 -8.89 4.86 14.73
C ALA A 16 -7.72 3.87 14.85
N GLN A 17 -6.75 4.14 15.74
CA GLN A 17 -5.62 3.25 15.99
C GLN A 17 -6.00 1.96 16.72
N GLU A 18 -7.03 1.96 17.56
CA GLU A 18 -7.56 0.75 18.21
C GLU A 18 -8.07 -0.26 17.17
N GLY A 19 -8.77 0.21 16.14
CA GLY A 19 -9.29 -0.63 15.06
C GLY A 19 -8.29 -0.96 13.95
N HIS A 20 -7.30 -0.07 13.72
CA HIS A 20 -6.40 -0.13 12.57
C HIS A 20 -4.98 0.33 12.92
N ARG A 21 -4.27 -0.47 13.68
CA ARG A 21 -2.96 -0.17 14.27
C ARG A 21 -1.88 0.34 13.29
N TYR A 22 -2.01 0.02 12.01
CA TYR A 22 -1.02 0.36 10.96
C TYR A 22 -1.57 1.31 9.91
N MET A 23 -2.70 1.97 10.19
CA MET A 23 -3.26 2.95 9.27
C MET A 23 -2.47 4.26 9.37
N PRO A 24 -1.86 4.76 8.29
CA PRO A 24 -1.25 6.08 8.28
C PRO A 24 -2.31 7.15 8.55
N ILE A 25 -2.03 8.03 9.50
CA ILE A 25 -2.94 9.12 9.88
C ILE A 25 -2.20 10.44 9.77
N LEU A 26 -2.77 11.39 9.04
CA LEU A 26 -2.33 12.77 8.98
C LEU A 26 -3.26 13.64 9.83
N PHE A 27 -2.73 14.16 10.93
CA PHE A 27 -3.48 15.04 11.84
C PHE A 27 -3.28 16.50 11.44
N GLN A 28 -4.39 17.17 11.09
CA GLN A 28 -4.35 18.57 10.68
C GLN A 28 -5.03 19.48 11.71
N SER A 29 -4.32 20.50 12.21
CA SER A 29 -4.88 21.50 13.10
C SER A 29 -4.33 22.90 12.82
N LYS A 30 -5.10 23.94 13.18
CA LYS A 30 -4.59 25.31 13.30
C LYS A 30 -3.88 25.53 14.63
N ASN A 31 -4.16 24.70 15.63
CA ASN A 31 -3.52 24.79 16.94
C ASN A 31 -2.21 24.02 16.93
N ILE A 32 -1.10 24.74 16.94
CA ILE A 32 0.26 24.17 16.93
C ILE A 32 0.60 23.44 18.24
N GLU A 33 -0.06 23.77 19.36
CA GLU A 33 0.17 23.12 20.65
C GLU A 33 -0.17 21.62 20.64
N LEU A 34 -1.06 21.20 19.71
CA LEU A 34 -1.44 19.79 19.54
C LEU A 34 -0.38 18.96 18.80
N LYS A 35 0.69 19.58 18.32
CA LYS A 35 1.74 18.90 17.56
C LYS A 35 2.41 17.79 18.37
N GLU A 36 2.87 18.13 19.57
CA GLU A 36 3.57 17.17 20.46
C GLU A 36 2.66 15.99 20.83
N ASP A 37 1.39 16.26 21.12
CA ASP A 37 0.40 15.23 21.45
C ASP A 37 0.11 14.31 20.25
N ALA A 38 0.01 14.86 19.05
CA ALA A 38 -0.20 14.08 17.82
C ALA A 38 1.04 13.21 17.51
N GLU A 39 2.24 13.78 17.59
CA GLU A 39 3.49 13.05 17.36
C GLU A 39 3.72 11.96 18.43
N ALA A 40 3.32 12.19 19.68
CA ALA A 40 3.33 11.17 20.74
C ALA A 40 2.38 9.98 20.44
N LEU A 41 1.31 10.20 19.68
CA LEU A 41 0.43 9.15 19.16
C LEU A 41 0.99 8.47 17.91
N GLY A 42 2.17 8.86 17.42
CA GLY A 42 2.80 8.30 16.23
C GLY A 42 2.13 8.72 14.93
N VAL A 43 1.41 9.85 14.91
CA VAL A 43 0.78 10.39 13.70
C VAL A 43 1.49 11.65 13.24
N ARG A 44 1.55 11.87 11.92
CA ARG A 44 2.16 13.08 11.36
C ARG A 44 1.24 14.28 11.61
N PHE A 45 1.79 15.33 12.22
CA PHE A 45 1.09 16.61 12.39
C PHE A 45 1.33 17.52 11.18
N LEU A 46 0.28 18.24 10.76
CA LEU A 46 0.35 19.25 9.71
C LEU A 46 -0.46 20.48 10.10
N HIS A 47 0.22 21.65 10.13
CA HIS A 47 -0.47 22.92 10.41
C HIS A 47 -1.33 23.33 9.22
N LYS A 48 -2.61 23.68 9.43
CA LYS A 48 -3.56 24.02 8.34
C LYS A 48 -3.18 25.28 7.54
N GLU A 49 -2.36 26.14 8.12
CA GLU A 49 -1.89 27.39 7.49
C GLU A 49 -0.43 27.28 7.03
N ASP A 50 0.11 26.04 6.93
CA ASP A 50 1.44 25.83 6.36
C ASP A 50 1.45 26.27 4.90
N THR A 51 2.41 27.11 4.52
CA THR A 51 2.55 27.61 3.14
C THR A 51 2.86 26.49 2.13
N GLN A 52 3.38 25.35 2.60
CA GLN A 52 3.68 24.17 1.81
C GLN A 52 2.69 23.02 2.07
N LEU A 53 1.47 23.34 2.52
CA LEU A 53 0.47 22.35 2.93
C LEU A 53 0.27 21.23 1.91
N TYR A 54 0.05 21.58 0.65
CA TYR A 54 -0.20 20.59 -0.41
C TYR A 54 1.00 19.69 -0.67
N ARG A 55 2.21 20.25 -0.68
CA ARG A 55 3.45 19.49 -0.85
C ARG A 55 3.64 18.49 0.29
N ARG A 56 3.39 18.90 1.54
CA ARG A 56 3.50 18.01 2.69
C ARG A 56 2.43 16.91 2.73
N ILE A 57 1.23 17.19 2.20
CA ILE A 57 0.20 16.17 2.00
C ILE A 57 0.67 15.17 0.93
N GLU A 58 1.21 15.66 -0.19
CA GLU A 58 1.75 14.80 -1.25
C GLU A 58 2.90 13.91 -0.73
N GLU A 59 3.86 14.49 0.01
CA GLU A 59 4.92 13.75 0.68
C GLU A 59 4.35 12.66 1.61
N PHE A 60 3.34 12.98 2.41
CA PHE A 60 2.68 12.00 3.27
C PHE A 60 2.01 10.86 2.48
N MET A 61 1.33 11.19 1.39
CA MET A 61 0.70 10.20 0.52
C MET A 61 1.72 9.27 -0.13
N VAL A 62 2.85 9.80 -0.56
CA VAL A 62 3.92 9.00 -1.17
C VAL A 62 4.65 8.16 -0.11
N ASP A 63 5.07 8.77 0.98
CA ASP A 63 5.98 8.14 1.96
C ASP A 63 5.25 7.17 2.90
N GLU A 64 4.06 7.55 3.37
CA GLU A 64 3.36 6.79 4.41
C GLU A 64 2.14 6.02 3.89
N MET A 65 1.42 6.56 2.91
CA MET A 65 0.31 5.84 2.27
C MET A 65 0.76 5.01 1.06
N ASN A 66 2.04 5.08 0.69
CA ASN A 66 2.64 4.36 -0.44
C ASN A 66 1.94 4.62 -1.79
N PHE A 67 1.45 5.85 -2.01
CA PHE A 67 1.04 6.30 -3.33
C PHE A 67 2.30 6.55 -4.19
N GLY A 68 2.35 6.00 -5.39
CA GLY A 68 3.53 6.06 -6.24
C GLY A 68 4.36 4.77 -6.21
N ASP A 69 5.65 4.84 -6.51
CA ASP A 69 6.54 3.69 -6.53
C ASP A 69 6.71 3.08 -5.13
N PHE A 70 6.84 1.75 -5.08
CA PHE A 70 7.32 1.12 -3.86
C PHE A 70 8.83 1.34 -3.74
N VAL A 71 9.26 1.99 -2.68
CA VAL A 71 10.68 2.24 -2.43
C VAL A 71 11.18 1.23 -1.41
N PHE A 72 11.99 0.28 -1.88
CA PHE A 72 12.69 -0.65 -0.98
C PHE A 72 13.79 0.10 -0.23
N ARG A 73 13.73 0.05 1.09
CA ARG A 73 14.67 0.74 1.99
C ARG A 73 15.29 -0.22 2.98
N MET A 74 16.51 0.12 3.40
CA MET A 74 17.13 -0.51 4.57
C MET A 74 16.57 0.07 5.89
N PRO A 75 16.80 -0.58 7.04
CA PRO A 75 16.38 -0.07 8.35
C PRO A 75 16.89 1.34 8.70
N ASP A 76 18.02 1.75 8.14
CA ASP A 76 18.60 3.10 8.29
C ASP A 76 17.93 4.15 7.38
N GLY A 77 16.94 3.75 6.55
CA GLY A 77 16.23 4.60 5.63
C GLY A 77 16.88 4.74 4.25
N SER A 78 18.08 4.19 4.03
CA SER A 78 18.73 4.22 2.72
C SER A 78 17.92 3.45 1.66
N GLU A 79 17.81 4.03 0.46
CA GLU A 79 17.09 3.42 -0.65
C GLU A 79 17.94 2.34 -1.32
N VAL A 80 17.30 1.18 -1.59
CA VAL A 80 17.91 0.05 -2.30
C VAL A 80 17.48 0.05 -3.76
N THR A 81 16.16 0.07 -4.01
CA THR A 81 15.56 0.09 -5.34
C THR A 81 14.11 0.55 -5.28
N ARG A 82 13.50 0.78 -6.46
CA ARG A 82 12.09 1.16 -6.61
C ARG A 82 11.35 0.18 -7.50
N ALA A 83 10.04 0.12 -7.31
CA ALA A 83 9.13 -0.64 -8.15
C ALA A 83 7.89 0.19 -8.47
N SER A 84 7.65 0.43 -9.75
CA SER A 84 6.49 1.16 -10.27
C SER A 84 5.30 0.25 -10.61
N ASN A 85 5.56 -1.04 -10.77
CA ASN A 85 4.58 -2.07 -11.16
C ASN A 85 4.83 -3.40 -10.45
N LEU A 86 3.93 -4.38 -10.63
CA LEU A 86 4.01 -5.68 -9.94
C LEU A 86 5.22 -6.52 -10.36
N GLU A 87 5.67 -6.44 -11.62
CA GLU A 87 6.85 -7.16 -12.10
C GLU A 87 8.12 -6.63 -11.44
N GLU A 88 8.30 -5.30 -11.41
CA GLU A 88 9.43 -4.67 -10.72
C GLU A 88 9.37 -4.92 -9.21
N PHE A 89 8.17 -4.91 -8.63
CA PHE A 89 7.98 -5.23 -7.22
C PHE A 89 8.39 -6.67 -6.89
N MET A 90 8.01 -7.64 -7.73
CA MET A 90 8.43 -9.03 -7.60
C MET A 90 9.95 -9.16 -7.67
N HIS A 91 10.59 -8.51 -8.66
CA HIS A 91 12.05 -8.50 -8.79
C HIS A 91 12.73 -7.85 -7.58
N GLY A 92 12.16 -6.77 -7.06
CA GLY A 92 12.62 -6.15 -5.82
C GLY A 92 12.59 -7.14 -4.65
N LEU A 93 11.46 -7.82 -4.43
CA LEU A 93 11.33 -8.83 -3.38
C LEU A 93 12.39 -9.94 -3.49
N GLU A 94 12.76 -10.34 -4.73
CA GLU A 94 13.75 -11.40 -4.97
C GLU A 94 15.19 -10.94 -4.76
N SER A 95 15.50 -9.65 -4.99
CA SER A 95 16.87 -9.15 -5.11
C SER A 95 17.37 -8.30 -3.94
N VAL A 96 16.48 -7.61 -3.20
CA VAL A 96 16.91 -6.72 -2.12
C VAL A 96 17.52 -7.49 -0.94
N PRO A 97 18.39 -6.85 -0.12
CA PRO A 97 18.87 -7.46 1.11
C PRO A 97 17.72 -7.91 2.02
N ILE A 98 17.97 -8.99 2.79
CA ILE A 98 16.95 -9.58 3.65
C ILE A 98 16.45 -8.59 4.72
N ASP A 99 17.34 -7.74 5.23
CA ASP A 99 16.98 -6.69 6.20
C ASP A 99 15.95 -5.71 5.67
N SER A 100 15.96 -5.44 4.35
CA SER A 100 14.92 -4.65 3.68
C SER A 100 13.56 -5.36 3.69
N ILE A 101 13.54 -6.68 3.46
CA ILE A 101 12.31 -7.47 3.54
C ILE A 101 11.73 -7.40 4.96
N GLU A 102 12.55 -7.64 5.99
CA GLU A 102 12.13 -7.57 7.39
C GLU A 102 11.62 -6.17 7.77
N TYR A 103 12.33 -5.13 7.34
CA TYR A 103 11.96 -3.75 7.59
C TYR A 103 10.56 -3.41 7.07
N HIS A 104 10.26 -3.78 5.82
CA HIS A 104 8.97 -3.50 5.20
C HIS A 104 7.85 -4.44 5.66
N ALA A 105 8.16 -5.74 5.84
CA ALA A 105 7.20 -6.73 6.33
C ALA A 105 6.73 -6.41 7.75
N GLY A 106 7.66 -6.05 8.64
CA GLY A 106 7.33 -5.67 10.02
C GLY A 106 6.42 -4.44 10.14
N ARG A 107 6.37 -3.60 9.11
CA ARG A 107 5.53 -2.40 9.00
C ARG A 107 4.29 -2.58 8.13
N ASN A 108 4.08 -3.77 7.59
CA ASN A 108 2.97 -4.10 6.68
C ASN A 108 2.91 -3.21 5.41
N GLN A 109 4.05 -2.66 4.98
CA GLN A 109 4.11 -1.70 3.87
C GLN A 109 3.81 -2.34 2.51
N PHE A 110 4.15 -3.62 2.31
CA PHE A 110 3.84 -4.36 1.09
C PHE A 110 2.33 -4.42 0.82
N SER A 111 1.54 -4.80 1.81
CA SER A 111 0.08 -4.88 1.64
C SER A 111 -0.57 -3.49 1.51
N HIS A 112 0.00 -2.45 2.14
CA HIS A 112 -0.48 -1.07 1.96
C HIS A 112 -0.28 -0.61 0.52
N TRP A 113 0.91 -0.77 -0.04
CA TRP A 113 1.21 -0.38 -1.42
C TRP A 113 0.34 -1.12 -2.45
N LEU A 114 0.13 -2.42 -2.26
CA LEU A 114 -0.76 -3.21 -3.12
C LEU A 114 -2.20 -2.72 -3.06
N ARG A 115 -2.69 -2.31 -1.90
CA ARG A 115 -4.05 -1.73 -1.77
C ARG A 115 -4.22 -0.43 -2.52
N THR A 116 -3.22 0.45 -2.53
CA THR A 116 -3.27 1.71 -3.29
C THR A 116 -3.32 1.48 -4.80
N ARG A 117 -2.93 0.29 -5.26
CA ARG A 117 -2.99 -0.16 -6.65
C ARG A 117 -4.21 -1.02 -6.96
N SER A 118 -5.18 -1.08 -6.05
CA SER A 118 -6.40 -1.90 -6.17
C SER A 118 -6.16 -3.41 -6.23
N GLU A 119 -4.97 -3.86 -5.82
CA GLU A 119 -4.60 -5.29 -5.73
C GLU A 119 -5.08 -5.90 -4.41
N PHE A 120 -6.39 -5.75 -4.13
CA PHE A 120 -6.99 -6.06 -2.82
C PHE A 120 -6.85 -7.52 -2.41
N SER A 121 -7.01 -8.46 -3.34
CA SER A 121 -6.89 -9.90 -3.04
C SER A 121 -5.47 -10.27 -2.67
N LEU A 122 -4.47 -9.76 -3.41
CA LEU A 122 -3.07 -9.98 -3.12
C LEU A 122 -2.66 -9.34 -1.79
N ALA A 123 -3.07 -8.10 -1.56
CA ALA A 123 -2.83 -7.38 -0.32
C ALA A 123 -3.42 -8.10 0.90
N ALA A 124 -4.64 -8.65 0.78
CA ALA A 124 -5.28 -9.42 1.84
C ALA A 124 -4.53 -10.72 2.15
N GLY A 125 -4.00 -11.40 1.13
CA GLY A 125 -3.19 -12.61 1.30
C GLY A 125 -1.87 -12.35 2.03
N MET A 126 -1.22 -11.21 1.77
CA MET A 126 0.04 -10.83 2.40
C MET A 126 -0.10 -10.32 3.84
N ARG A 127 -1.21 -9.61 4.15
CA ARG A 127 -1.39 -8.91 5.42
C ARG A 127 -1.40 -9.79 6.67
N PRO A 128 -2.04 -10.97 6.69
CA PRO A 128 -2.13 -11.78 7.89
C PRO A 128 -0.82 -12.47 8.27
N LYS A 129 0.18 -12.48 7.38
CA LYS A 129 1.46 -13.15 7.64
C LYS A 129 2.38 -12.24 8.45
N LYS A 130 2.79 -12.73 9.61
CA LYS A 130 3.79 -12.10 10.48
C LYS A 130 5.16 -12.73 10.24
N ILE A 131 6.22 -12.02 10.57
CA ILE A 131 7.59 -12.55 10.49
C ILE A 131 7.70 -13.87 11.27
N GLY A 132 7.07 -13.95 12.45
CA GLY A 132 7.06 -15.16 13.29
C GLY A 132 6.24 -16.35 12.75
N ASP A 133 5.49 -16.20 11.67
CA ASP A 133 4.76 -17.29 11.01
C ASP A 133 5.69 -18.13 10.09
N PHE A 134 6.94 -17.73 9.94
CA PHE A 134 7.93 -18.37 9.08
C PHE A 134 9.16 -18.78 9.87
N ASP A 135 9.70 -19.96 9.56
CA ASP A 135 10.91 -20.49 10.20
C ASP A 135 12.16 -19.65 9.89
N THR A 136 12.16 -18.99 8.74
CA THR A 136 13.27 -18.15 8.28
C THR A 136 12.77 -16.92 7.53
N THR A 137 13.57 -15.84 7.51
CA THR A 137 13.26 -14.64 6.73
C THR A 137 13.28 -14.92 5.22
N GLU A 138 14.10 -15.83 4.75
CA GLU A 138 14.05 -16.31 3.35
C GLU A 138 12.71 -17.01 3.03
N GLY A 139 12.07 -17.64 4.00
CA GLY A 139 10.71 -18.18 3.89
C GLY A 139 9.69 -17.08 3.60
N ILE A 140 9.82 -15.91 4.27
CA ILE A 140 8.99 -14.73 4.00
C ILE A 140 9.22 -14.22 2.58
N ARG A 141 10.47 -14.01 2.18
CA ARG A 141 10.84 -13.57 0.83
C ARG A 141 10.19 -14.45 -0.22
N LYS A 142 10.38 -15.75 -0.11
CA LYS A 142 9.82 -16.74 -1.04
C LYS A 142 8.29 -16.64 -1.09
N TYR A 143 7.63 -16.60 0.06
CA TYR A 143 6.18 -16.47 0.15
C TYR A 143 5.66 -15.21 -0.55
N LEU A 144 6.29 -14.06 -0.30
CA LEU A 144 5.91 -12.78 -0.88
C LEU A 144 6.10 -12.81 -2.41
N ALA A 145 7.27 -13.23 -2.89
CA ALA A 145 7.57 -13.31 -4.32
C ALA A 145 6.66 -14.29 -5.07
N ASP A 146 6.41 -15.47 -4.50
CA ASP A 146 5.54 -16.49 -5.11
C ASP A 146 4.07 -16.02 -5.14
N SER A 147 3.62 -15.28 -4.12
CA SER A 147 2.27 -14.69 -4.09
C SER A 147 2.09 -13.67 -5.21
N VAL A 148 3.06 -12.76 -5.41
CA VAL A 148 3.02 -11.77 -6.50
C VAL A 148 3.07 -12.46 -7.85
N ARG A 149 3.99 -13.41 -8.04
CA ARG A 149 4.14 -14.18 -9.29
C ARG A 149 2.84 -14.88 -9.67
N SER A 150 2.23 -15.58 -8.72
CA SER A 150 0.97 -16.28 -8.93
C SER A 150 -0.15 -15.33 -9.32
N HIS A 151 -0.23 -14.16 -8.67
CA HIS A 151 -1.21 -13.14 -8.98
C HIS A 151 -1.03 -12.57 -10.40
N ILE A 152 0.19 -12.24 -10.81
CA ILE A 152 0.52 -11.77 -12.17
C ILE A 152 0.03 -12.79 -13.22
N VAL A 153 0.32 -14.07 -12.99
CA VAL A 153 -0.12 -15.15 -13.91
C VAL A 153 -1.64 -15.21 -13.98
N GLN A 154 -2.34 -15.15 -12.86
CA GLN A 154 -3.82 -15.18 -12.82
C GLN A 154 -4.44 -13.99 -13.56
N VAL A 155 -3.91 -12.78 -13.37
CA VAL A 155 -4.39 -11.57 -14.07
C VAL A 155 -4.20 -11.71 -15.58
N ARG A 156 -3.03 -12.18 -16.03
CA ARG A 156 -2.74 -12.40 -17.45
C ARG A 156 -3.68 -13.43 -18.06
N MET A 157 -3.93 -14.56 -17.37
CA MET A 157 -4.84 -15.59 -17.84
C MET A 157 -6.28 -15.10 -18.00
N ARG A 158 -6.78 -14.29 -17.03
CA ARG A 158 -8.10 -13.65 -17.12
C ARG A 158 -8.19 -12.73 -18.33
N THR A 159 -7.19 -11.88 -18.54
CA THR A 159 -7.16 -10.94 -19.66
C THR A 159 -7.20 -11.66 -21.02
N ILE A 160 -6.50 -12.78 -21.15
CA ILE A 160 -6.51 -13.62 -22.39
C ILE A 160 -7.89 -14.25 -22.58
N GLY A 161 -8.46 -14.86 -21.52
CA GLY A 161 -9.80 -15.48 -21.58
C GLY A 161 -10.90 -14.49 -21.97
N ASP A 162 -10.87 -13.27 -21.40
CA ASP A 162 -11.82 -12.20 -21.73
C ASP A 162 -11.67 -11.70 -23.19
N TYR A 163 -10.44 -11.67 -23.70
CA TYR A 163 -10.17 -11.30 -25.09
C TYR A 163 -10.71 -12.35 -26.07
N ASP A 164 -10.48 -13.63 -25.81
CA ASP A 164 -10.96 -14.72 -26.64
C ASP A 164 -12.50 -14.81 -26.66
N ALA A 165 -13.14 -14.66 -25.48
CA ALA A 165 -14.61 -14.64 -25.39
C ALA A 165 -15.23 -13.46 -26.17
N LYS A 166 -14.64 -12.28 -26.14
CA LYS A 166 -15.08 -11.11 -26.91
C LYS A 166 -14.90 -11.33 -28.41
N ARG A 167 -13.85 -12.00 -28.84
CA ARG A 167 -13.57 -12.31 -30.26
C ARG A 167 -14.53 -13.33 -30.82
N GLU A 168 -14.87 -14.36 -30.06
CA GLU A 168 -15.87 -15.37 -30.44
C GLU A 168 -17.28 -14.77 -30.52
N GLY A 169 -17.68 -13.94 -29.52
CA GLY A 169 -18.97 -13.24 -29.55
C GLY A 169 -19.14 -12.27 -30.72
N ALA A 170 -18.06 -11.59 -31.14
CA ALA A 170 -18.04 -10.71 -32.30
C ALA A 170 -18.12 -11.50 -33.65
N GLY A 171 -17.60 -12.73 -33.70
CA GLY A 171 -17.68 -13.64 -34.83
C GLY A 171 -19.11 -14.10 -35.10
N PHE A 172 -19.89 -14.41 -34.09
CA PHE A 172 -21.29 -14.84 -34.19
C PHE A 172 -22.24 -13.75 -34.73
N GLN A 173 -21.98 -12.48 -34.45
CA GLN A 173 -22.78 -11.36 -34.97
C GLN A 173 -22.57 -11.08 -36.47
N ARG A 174 -21.44 -11.51 -37.04
CA ARG A 174 -21.16 -11.31 -38.49
C ARG A 174 -21.85 -12.30 -39.40
N ILE A 175 -22.24 -13.48 -38.93
CA ILE A 175 -22.88 -14.53 -39.72
C ILE A 175 -24.40 -14.33 -39.79
N GLY A 176 -25.01 -13.54 -38.91
CA GLY A 176 -26.46 -13.32 -38.84
C GLY A 176 -27.03 -12.20 -39.74
N ARG A 177 -26.22 -11.49 -40.55
CA ARG A 177 -26.68 -10.40 -41.43
C ARG A 177 -26.49 -10.67 -42.93
N GLY A 178 -26.54 -11.89 -43.32
CA GLY A 178 -26.43 -12.25 -44.73
C GLY A 178 -27.43 -13.32 -45.14
N SER A 179 -28.72 -12.97 -45.21
CA SER A 179 -29.73 -13.67 -46.02
C SER A 179 -31.11 -13.04 -45.80
N LEU A 180 -31.51 -12.09 -46.62
CA LEU A 180 -32.82 -12.02 -47.32
C LEU A 180 -32.78 -10.84 -48.27
#